data_3f7f3b5d178c10b600a5b57ea74090fe
#
_entry.id   3f7f3b5d178c10b600a5b57ea74090fe
#
_cell.length_a   1.000
_cell.length_b   1.000
_cell.length_c   1.000
_cell.angle_alpha   90.00
_cell.angle_beta   90.00
_cell.angle_gamma   90.00
#
_symmetry.space_group_name_H-M   'P 1'
#
loop_
_entity.id
_entity.type
_entity.pdbx_description
1 polymer ?
#
loop_
_entity_poly.entity_id
_entity_poly.type
_entity_poly.pdbx_seq_one_letter_code
_entity_poly.pdbx_strand_id
1 'polypeptide(L)'
;MKLTSDEKEQLIKAINEEEWSALVEDIKDRRNGIYPNYLAREVLDIYENKFPVDKYIEWAALKEKMINRKSFLSWLSIGWLAFAAATGGFFTAMIRFLFPNVLFEPPQSFKIGYPDDFAIGKVDTRFKKKYAVWVVRNDEGIYALSTVCTHLGCTPNWLEVEQKYKCPCHGSGFRASGINFEGPAPRPLERFKILLAIDGQIIVDKSKKFQQEKGEWESSESFLKV
;
A
#
# COMPACT_ATOMS: atom_id res chain seq x y z
N MET A 1 -6.42 -54.27 18.98
CA MET A 1 -6.51 -55.62 19.58
C MET A 1 -7.06 -55.39 20.99
N LYS A 2 -8.19 -55.97 21.37
CA LYS A 2 -8.75 -55.81 22.73
C LYS A 2 -8.18 -56.90 23.59
N LEU A 3 -7.71 -56.54 24.78
CA LEU A 3 -7.29 -57.53 25.77
C LEU A 3 -8.49 -58.36 26.22
N THR A 4 -8.28 -59.66 26.37
CA THR A 4 -9.29 -60.57 26.94
C THR A 4 -9.46 -60.33 28.45
N SER A 5 -10.58 -60.77 29.01
CA SER A 5 -10.82 -60.62 30.45
C SER A 5 -9.72 -61.21 31.32
N ASP A 6 -9.17 -62.36 30.92
CA ASP A 6 -8.08 -63.05 31.62
C ASP A 6 -6.75 -62.27 31.54
N GLU A 7 -6.44 -61.69 30.41
CA GLU A 7 -5.23 -60.86 30.22
C GLU A 7 -5.33 -59.56 31.04
N LYS A 8 -6.52 -59.00 31.15
CA LYS A 8 -6.77 -57.83 32.01
C LYS A 8 -6.56 -58.17 33.48
N GLU A 9 -7.06 -59.30 33.91
CA GLU A 9 -6.93 -59.74 35.31
C GLU A 9 -5.47 -60.09 35.67
N GLN A 10 -4.72 -60.66 34.76
CA GLN A 10 -3.27 -60.92 34.91
C GLN A 10 -2.48 -59.62 34.97
N LEU A 11 -2.78 -58.64 34.15
CA LEU A 11 -2.17 -57.30 34.17
C LEU A 11 -2.47 -56.58 35.50
N ILE A 12 -3.71 -56.67 36.01
CA ILE A 12 -4.10 -56.07 37.28
C ILE A 12 -3.35 -56.69 38.46
N LYS A 13 -3.04 -57.99 38.38
CA LYS A 13 -2.27 -58.67 39.41
C LYS A 13 -0.76 -58.45 39.33
N ALA A 14 -0.25 -58.17 38.12
CA ALA A 14 1.18 -58.03 37.87
C ALA A 14 1.71 -56.61 38.15
N ILE A 15 0.87 -55.57 38.07
CA ILE A 15 1.26 -54.16 38.20
C ILE A 15 0.87 -53.64 39.58
N ASN A 16 1.85 -53.12 40.33
CA ASN A 16 1.60 -52.49 41.62
C ASN A 16 1.07 -51.05 41.47
N GLU A 17 0.62 -50.46 42.62
CA GLU A 17 0.01 -49.13 42.60
C GLU A 17 0.95 -48.02 42.17
N GLU A 18 2.25 -48.18 42.42
CA GLU A 18 3.29 -47.22 42.08
C GLU A 18 3.57 -47.22 40.57
N GLU A 19 3.60 -48.39 39.91
CA GLU A 19 3.75 -48.54 38.48
C GLU A 19 2.53 -48.05 37.72
N TRP A 20 1.33 -48.23 38.29
CA TRP A 20 0.12 -47.61 37.73
C TRP A 20 0.14 -46.10 37.83
N SER A 21 0.62 -45.49 38.90
CA SER A 21 0.78 -44.06 39.07
C SER A 21 1.74 -43.50 38.04
N ALA A 22 2.89 -44.19 37.86
CA ALA A 22 3.90 -43.79 36.87
C ALA A 22 3.39 -43.86 35.40
N LEU A 23 2.66 -44.93 35.06
CA LEU A 23 2.03 -45.09 33.76
C LEU A 23 0.99 -44.00 33.50
N VAL A 24 0.23 -43.67 34.51
CA VAL A 24 -0.78 -42.61 34.46
C VAL A 24 -0.13 -41.23 34.28
N GLU A 25 0.99 -40.99 34.95
CA GLU A 25 1.75 -39.76 34.83
C GLU A 25 2.44 -39.60 33.49
N ASP A 26 3.00 -40.70 32.93
CA ASP A 26 3.56 -40.72 31.56
C ASP A 26 2.48 -40.44 30.49
N ILE A 27 1.26 -40.94 30.72
CA ILE A 27 0.10 -40.65 29.89
C ILE A 27 -0.31 -39.15 30.01
N LYS A 28 -0.20 -38.56 31.23
CA LYS A 28 -0.43 -37.11 31.45
C LYS A 28 0.62 -36.22 30.77
N ASP A 29 1.88 -36.60 30.86
CA ASP A 29 3.01 -35.81 30.34
C ASP A 29 3.16 -35.87 28.81
N ARG A 30 2.76 -36.97 28.18
CA ARG A 30 2.68 -37.07 26.73
C ARG A 30 1.54 -36.22 26.16
N ARG A 31 1.47 -34.99 26.56
CA ARG A 31 0.42 -33.99 26.33
C ARG A 31 0.17 -33.59 24.87
N ASN A 32 0.74 -34.22 23.91
CA ASN A 32 0.47 -33.88 22.53
C ASN A 32 -0.84 -34.44 21.98
N GLY A 33 -1.73 -34.90 22.84
CA GLY A 33 -3.17 -35.07 22.57
C GLY A 33 -3.55 -36.11 21.51
N ILE A 34 -2.59 -36.84 20.95
CA ILE A 34 -2.83 -37.81 19.89
C ILE A 34 -2.52 -39.20 20.49
N TYR A 35 -3.46 -39.73 21.28
CA TYR A 35 -3.39 -41.14 21.66
C TYR A 35 -4.15 -41.99 20.64
N PRO A 36 -3.63 -43.16 20.28
CA PRO A 36 -4.46 -44.17 19.67
C PRO A 36 -5.58 -44.49 20.67
N ASN A 37 -6.81 -44.11 20.34
CA ASN A 37 -7.99 -44.16 21.21
C ASN A 37 -8.25 -45.52 21.90
N TYR A 38 -7.68 -46.62 21.38
CA TYR A 38 -7.87 -47.95 21.93
C TYR A 38 -6.99 -48.22 23.18
N LEU A 39 -5.71 -47.80 23.15
CA LEU A 39 -4.78 -48.02 24.24
C LEU A 39 -5.15 -47.22 25.49
N ALA A 40 -5.53 -45.96 25.28
CA ALA A 40 -6.02 -45.09 26.36
C ALA A 40 -7.31 -45.63 27.01
N ARG A 41 -8.23 -46.21 26.20
CA ARG A 41 -9.44 -46.82 26.72
C ARG A 41 -9.16 -48.06 27.55
N GLU A 42 -8.28 -48.95 27.11
CA GLU A 42 -7.95 -50.16 27.85
C GLU A 42 -7.23 -49.85 29.15
N VAL A 43 -6.31 -48.92 29.16
CA VAL A 43 -5.65 -48.44 30.39
C VAL A 43 -6.67 -47.84 31.37
N LEU A 44 -7.61 -47.04 30.87
CA LEU A 44 -8.68 -46.48 31.69
C LEU A 44 -9.63 -47.54 32.23
N ASP A 45 -10.04 -48.52 31.41
CA ASP A 45 -10.91 -49.64 31.86
C ASP A 45 -10.25 -50.45 32.97
N ILE A 46 -8.92 -50.66 32.90
CA ILE A 46 -8.17 -51.37 33.95
C ILE A 46 -8.07 -50.50 35.21
N TYR A 47 -7.87 -49.20 35.02
CA TYR A 47 -7.77 -48.24 36.11
C TYR A 47 -9.10 -48.08 36.87
N GLU A 48 -10.24 -48.04 36.18
CA GLU A 48 -11.59 -47.96 36.75
C GLU A 48 -11.87 -49.12 37.73
N ASN A 49 -11.34 -50.30 37.40
CA ASN A 49 -11.59 -51.50 38.21
C ASN A 49 -10.67 -51.65 39.42
N LYS A 50 -9.55 -50.93 39.52
CA LYS A 50 -8.54 -51.09 40.56
C LYS A 50 -8.44 -49.92 41.55
N PHE A 51 -8.84 -48.71 41.16
CA PHE A 51 -8.62 -47.48 41.95
C PHE A 51 -9.91 -46.75 42.34
N PRO A 52 -9.89 -45.93 43.41
CA PRO A 52 -11.05 -45.20 43.91
C PRO A 52 -11.61 -44.18 42.94
N VAL A 53 -12.91 -43.95 42.99
CA VAL A 53 -13.71 -43.12 42.07
C VAL A 53 -13.23 -41.66 41.95
N ASP A 54 -12.65 -41.12 43.03
CA ASP A 54 -12.10 -39.75 43.07
C ASP A 54 -10.93 -39.52 42.10
N LYS A 55 -10.03 -40.48 42.00
CA LYS A 55 -8.93 -40.42 41.00
C LYS A 55 -9.44 -40.59 39.57
N TYR A 56 -10.54 -41.31 39.38
CA TYR A 56 -11.16 -41.51 38.09
C TYR A 56 -11.82 -40.24 37.51
N ILE A 57 -12.42 -39.41 38.35
CA ILE A 57 -13.07 -38.16 37.96
C ILE A 57 -12.05 -37.19 37.32
N GLU A 58 -10.83 -37.12 37.85
CA GLU A 58 -9.75 -36.30 37.30
C GLU A 58 -9.36 -36.76 35.88
N TRP A 59 -9.34 -38.07 35.65
CA TRP A 59 -9.07 -38.70 34.35
C TRP A 59 -10.21 -38.46 33.35
N ALA A 60 -11.44 -38.57 33.74
CA ALA A 60 -12.59 -38.31 32.91
C ALA A 60 -12.59 -36.83 32.39
N ALA A 61 -12.26 -35.90 33.30
CA ALA A 61 -12.12 -34.47 32.95
C ALA A 61 -10.97 -34.20 32.00
N LEU A 62 -9.86 -34.96 32.10
CA LEU A 62 -8.75 -34.86 31.13
C LEU A 62 -9.10 -35.46 29.77
N LYS A 63 -9.88 -36.52 29.72
CA LYS A 63 -10.37 -37.17 28.52
C LYS A 63 -11.31 -36.29 27.73
N GLU A 64 -12.16 -35.50 28.38
CA GLU A 64 -13.01 -34.50 27.71
C GLU A 64 -12.22 -33.37 27.07
N LYS A 65 -11.07 -33.02 27.62
CA LYS A 65 -10.17 -31.98 27.08
C LYS A 65 -9.34 -32.45 25.90
N MET A 66 -9.28 -33.72 25.59
CA MET A 66 -8.47 -34.25 24.50
C MET A 66 -9.13 -33.95 23.14
N ILE A 67 -8.41 -33.28 22.27
CA ILE A 67 -8.86 -32.99 20.89
C ILE A 67 -8.99 -34.33 20.16
N ASN A 68 -10.21 -34.74 19.82
CA ASN A 68 -10.44 -35.91 18.98
C ASN A 68 -10.05 -35.68 17.53
N ARG A 69 -9.80 -36.73 16.73
CA ARG A 69 -9.39 -36.62 15.32
C ARG A 69 -10.33 -35.77 14.50
N LYS A 70 -11.65 -35.87 14.72
CA LYS A 70 -12.66 -35.10 14.01
C LYS A 70 -12.55 -33.61 14.33
N SER A 71 -12.39 -33.24 15.59
CA SER A 71 -12.21 -31.87 16.05
C SER A 71 -10.90 -31.29 15.49
N PHE A 72 -9.81 -32.05 15.54
CA PHE A 72 -8.52 -31.64 14.97
C PHE A 72 -8.63 -31.33 13.48
N LEU A 73 -9.21 -32.24 12.71
CA LEU A 73 -9.39 -32.05 11.25
C LEU A 73 -10.29 -30.84 10.94
N SER A 74 -11.34 -30.63 11.75
CA SER A 74 -12.20 -29.46 11.58
C SER A 74 -11.45 -28.14 11.81
N TRP A 75 -10.69 -28.06 12.89
CA TRP A 75 -9.88 -26.88 13.19
C TRP A 75 -8.78 -26.64 12.14
N LEU A 76 -8.16 -27.71 11.67
CA LEU A 76 -7.19 -27.66 10.60
C LEU A 76 -7.81 -27.13 9.30
N SER A 77 -9.01 -27.59 8.94
CA SER A 77 -9.72 -27.12 7.75
C SER A 77 -10.09 -25.65 7.87
N ILE A 78 -10.57 -25.20 9.03
CA ILE A 78 -10.85 -23.78 9.31
C ILE A 78 -9.58 -22.95 9.17
N GLY A 79 -8.46 -23.42 9.73
CA GLY A 79 -7.17 -22.77 9.62
C GLY A 79 -6.71 -22.58 8.17
N TRP A 80 -6.84 -23.63 7.36
CA TRP A 80 -6.51 -23.57 5.92
C TRP A 80 -7.42 -22.63 5.14
N LEU A 81 -8.72 -22.61 5.44
CA LEU A 81 -9.67 -21.68 4.81
C LEU A 81 -9.35 -20.23 5.19
N ALA A 82 -9.06 -19.96 6.46
CA ALA A 82 -8.66 -18.63 6.92
C ALA A 82 -7.35 -18.17 6.24
N PHE A 83 -6.37 -19.07 6.16
CA PHE A 83 -5.11 -18.79 5.46
C PHE A 83 -5.33 -18.50 3.97
N ALA A 84 -6.13 -19.31 3.28
CA ALA A 84 -6.45 -19.09 1.87
C ALA A 84 -7.18 -17.76 1.64
N ALA A 85 -8.13 -17.40 2.51
CA ALA A 85 -8.85 -16.13 2.44
C ALA A 85 -7.91 -14.93 2.68
N ALA A 86 -7.05 -15.00 3.68
CA ALA A 86 -6.06 -13.96 3.97
C ALA A 86 -5.08 -13.78 2.82
N THR A 87 -4.56 -14.88 2.27
CA THR A 87 -3.61 -14.87 1.14
C THR A 87 -4.28 -14.33 -0.12
N GLY A 88 -5.50 -14.76 -0.42
CA GLY A 88 -6.28 -14.25 -1.55
C GLY A 88 -6.58 -12.76 -1.43
N GLY A 89 -6.96 -12.30 -0.23
CA GLY A 89 -7.16 -10.88 0.06
C GLY A 89 -5.88 -10.05 -0.14
N PHE A 90 -4.75 -10.56 0.35
CA PHE A 90 -3.46 -9.92 0.18
C PHE A 90 -3.07 -9.78 -1.30
N PHE A 91 -3.19 -10.85 -2.09
CA PHE A 91 -2.89 -10.80 -3.51
C PHE A 91 -3.84 -9.87 -4.28
N THR A 92 -5.11 -9.86 -3.92
CA THR A 92 -6.08 -8.94 -4.53
C THR A 92 -5.72 -7.48 -4.24
N ALA A 93 -5.36 -7.16 -3.00
CA ALA A 93 -4.91 -5.82 -2.63
C ALA A 93 -3.62 -5.43 -3.34
N MET A 94 -2.67 -6.36 -3.46
CA MET A 94 -1.40 -6.14 -4.17
C MET A 94 -1.64 -5.88 -5.67
N ILE A 95 -2.47 -6.68 -6.33
CA ILE A 95 -2.83 -6.48 -7.73
C ILE A 95 -3.50 -5.11 -7.89
N ARG A 96 -4.48 -4.78 -7.02
CA ARG A 96 -5.16 -3.48 -7.07
C ARG A 96 -4.20 -2.30 -6.88
N PHE A 97 -3.17 -2.45 -6.05
CA PHE A 97 -2.14 -1.44 -5.85
C PHE A 97 -1.29 -1.23 -7.11
N LEU A 98 -1.03 -2.27 -7.89
CA LEU A 98 -0.26 -2.20 -9.14
C LEU A 98 -1.04 -1.52 -10.29
N PHE A 99 -2.37 -1.47 -10.20
CA PHE A 99 -3.18 -0.75 -11.18
C PHE A 99 -3.45 0.68 -10.69
N PRO A 100 -2.86 1.70 -11.32
CA PRO A 100 -3.09 3.08 -10.90
C PRO A 100 -4.57 3.46 -11.11
N ASN A 101 -5.19 4.04 -10.08
CA ASN A 101 -6.53 4.60 -10.14
C ASN A 101 -6.54 5.98 -10.82
N VAL A 102 -5.80 6.15 -11.91
CA VAL A 102 -5.78 7.42 -12.64
C VAL A 102 -7.05 7.48 -13.48
N LEU A 103 -8.11 8.01 -12.89
CA LEU A 103 -9.40 8.10 -13.55
C LEU A 103 -9.58 9.37 -14.39
N PHE A 104 -8.86 10.46 -14.08
CA PHE A 104 -8.96 11.73 -14.82
C PHE A 104 -7.65 12.50 -14.70
N GLU A 105 -6.81 12.43 -15.73
CA GLU A 105 -5.82 13.46 -15.94
C GLU A 105 -6.55 14.71 -16.42
N PRO A 106 -6.27 15.90 -15.89
CA PRO A 106 -6.81 17.14 -16.46
C PRO A 106 -6.38 17.24 -17.92
N PRO A 107 -7.23 17.78 -18.80
CA PRO A 107 -6.93 17.86 -20.21
C PRO A 107 -5.56 18.54 -20.43
N GLN A 108 -4.70 17.89 -21.19
CA GLN A 108 -3.35 18.41 -21.46
C GLN A 108 -3.40 19.72 -22.27
N SER A 109 -4.46 19.89 -23.07
CA SER A 109 -4.71 21.10 -23.88
C SER A 109 -5.96 21.81 -23.40
N PHE A 110 -5.88 23.13 -23.18
CA PHE A 110 -6.98 23.96 -22.69
C PHE A 110 -6.86 25.39 -23.20
N LYS A 111 -8.01 26.05 -23.31
CA LYS A 111 -8.11 27.46 -23.71
C LYS A 111 -7.93 28.38 -22.50
N ILE A 112 -7.22 29.48 -22.66
CA ILE A 112 -6.91 30.45 -21.61
C ILE A 112 -7.52 31.83 -21.81
N GLY A 113 -8.20 32.09 -22.96
CA GLY A 113 -8.80 33.35 -23.31
C GLY A 113 -8.14 33.99 -24.54
N TYR A 114 -8.41 35.26 -24.72
CA TYR A 114 -7.90 36.02 -25.85
C TYR A 114 -6.59 36.72 -25.49
N PRO A 115 -5.75 37.06 -26.52
CA PRO A 115 -4.50 37.79 -26.28
C PRO A 115 -4.69 39.07 -25.45
N ASP A 116 -5.78 39.78 -25.68
CA ASP A 116 -6.07 41.06 -25.02
C ASP A 116 -6.45 40.92 -23.53
N ASP A 117 -6.78 39.71 -23.10
CA ASP A 117 -7.05 39.41 -21.68
C ASP A 117 -5.78 39.45 -20.79
N PHE A 118 -4.60 39.53 -21.44
CA PHE A 118 -3.30 39.51 -20.75
C PHE A 118 -2.59 40.84 -20.87
N ALA A 119 -2.31 41.49 -19.75
CA ALA A 119 -1.59 42.76 -19.75
C ALA A 119 -0.10 42.57 -20.02
N ILE A 120 0.46 43.46 -20.82
CA ILE A 120 1.89 43.49 -21.17
C ILE A 120 2.74 43.68 -19.89
N GLY A 121 3.83 42.93 -19.78
CA GLY A 121 4.77 42.99 -18.67
C GLY A 121 4.26 42.30 -17.37
N LYS A 122 3.10 41.62 -17.42
CA LYS A 122 2.54 40.95 -16.26
C LYS A 122 2.56 39.44 -16.37
N VAL A 123 2.64 38.80 -15.20
CA VAL A 123 2.50 37.36 -15.02
C VAL A 123 1.09 37.05 -14.54
N ASP A 124 0.36 36.29 -15.33
CA ASP A 124 -0.98 35.85 -14.96
C ASP A 124 -0.94 34.54 -14.15
N THR A 125 -1.46 34.59 -12.94
CA THR A 125 -1.45 33.48 -12.00
C THR A 125 -2.78 32.72 -11.94
N ARG A 126 -3.82 33.15 -12.67
CA ARG A 126 -5.18 32.55 -12.66
C ARG A 126 -5.16 31.06 -12.97
N PHE A 127 -4.25 30.65 -13.86
CA PHE A 127 -4.16 29.27 -14.37
C PHE A 127 -3.28 28.36 -13.50
N LYS A 128 -2.59 28.90 -12.47
CA LYS A 128 -1.70 28.15 -11.59
C LYS A 128 -2.40 26.99 -10.88
N LYS A 129 -3.54 27.24 -10.22
CA LYS A 129 -4.23 26.25 -9.41
C LYS A 129 -4.84 25.12 -10.23
N LYS A 130 -5.45 25.45 -11.38
CA LYS A 130 -6.21 24.48 -12.18
C LYS A 130 -5.33 23.72 -13.17
N TYR A 131 -4.38 24.40 -13.78
CA TYR A 131 -3.61 23.85 -14.90
C TYR A 131 -2.10 23.78 -14.63
N ALA A 132 -1.63 24.31 -13.51
CA ALA A 132 -0.21 24.40 -13.17
C ALA A 132 0.61 25.16 -14.23
N VAL A 133 0.10 26.31 -14.68
CA VAL A 133 0.68 27.16 -15.72
C VAL A 133 0.65 28.61 -15.26
N TRP A 134 1.72 29.36 -15.54
CA TRP A 134 1.72 30.81 -15.59
C TRP A 134 1.70 31.27 -17.03
N VAL A 135 0.95 32.32 -17.33
CA VAL A 135 0.93 32.98 -18.61
C VAL A 135 1.63 34.30 -18.48
N VAL A 136 2.58 34.56 -19.34
CA VAL A 136 3.37 35.79 -19.31
C VAL A 136 3.24 36.46 -20.69
N ARG A 137 2.88 37.74 -20.67
CA ARG A 137 2.91 38.62 -21.87
C ARG A 137 4.04 39.61 -21.73
N ASN A 138 4.89 39.68 -22.76
CA ASN A 138 5.89 40.73 -22.95
C ASN A 138 5.59 41.52 -24.24
N ASP A 139 6.46 42.46 -24.60
CA ASP A 139 6.27 43.29 -25.76
C ASP A 139 6.33 42.52 -27.07
N GLU A 140 6.93 41.32 -27.09
CA GLU A 140 7.09 40.48 -28.27
C GLU A 140 5.94 39.48 -28.46
N GLY A 141 5.21 39.17 -27.39
CA GLY A 141 4.09 38.22 -27.42
C GLY A 141 3.83 37.51 -26.09
N ILE A 142 3.25 36.30 -26.17
CA ILE A 142 2.76 35.54 -24.99
C ILE A 142 3.41 34.16 -24.96
N TYR A 143 3.75 33.71 -23.76
CA TYR A 143 4.24 32.35 -23.50
C TYR A 143 3.67 31.79 -22.20
N ALA A 144 3.64 30.44 -22.13
CA ALA A 144 3.14 29.71 -20.98
C ALA A 144 4.29 29.00 -20.28
N LEU A 145 4.50 29.28 -19.00
CA LEU A 145 5.54 28.68 -18.16
C LEU A 145 4.96 27.57 -17.29
N SER A 146 5.73 26.50 -17.15
CA SER A 146 5.48 25.44 -16.18
C SER A 146 5.65 25.95 -14.75
N THR A 147 4.73 25.58 -13.86
CA THR A 147 4.86 25.88 -12.43
C THR A 147 5.73 24.88 -11.66
N VAL A 148 6.45 24.02 -12.36
CA VAL A 148 7.29 22.98 -11.79
C VAL A 148 8.73 23.47 -11.68
N CYS A 149 9.24 23.58 -10.47
CA CYS A 149 10.63 23.94 -10.21
C CYS A 149 11.58 22.88 -10.75
N THR A 150 12.57 23.32 -11.51
CA THR A 150 13.55 22.43 -12.16
C THR A 150 14.57 21.81 -11.22
N HIS A 151 14.53 22.15 -9.91
CA HIS A 151 15.34 21.50 -8.90
C HIS A 151 14.77 20.12 -8.55
N LEU A 152 13.61 20.05 -7.86
CA LEU A 152 12.98 18.81 -7.39
C LEU A 152 11.44 18.82 -7.55
N GLY A 153 10.90 19.60 -8.47
CA GLY A 153 9.49 19.54 -8.83
C GLY A 153 8.53 20.35 -7.95
N CYS A 154 9.01 21.09 -6.95
CA CYS A 154 8.16 21.97 -6.14
C CYS A 154 7.50 23.05 -6.99
N THR A 155 6.42 23.67 -6.50
CA THR A 155 5.77 24.79 -7.17
C THR A 155 6.26 26.12 -6.60
N PRO A 156 7.03 26.92 -7.37
CA PRO A 156 7.41 28.29 -6.96
C PRO A 156 6.18 29.20 -6.80
N ASN A 157 6.34 30.28 -6.04
CA ASN A 157 5.35 31.33 -5.93
C ASN A 157 5.80 32.56 -6.71
N TRP A 158 4.87 33.20 -7.44
CA TRP A 158 5.11 34.50 -8.04
C TRP A 158 5.03 35.57 -6.95
N LEU A 159 6.07 36.38 -6.84
CA LEU A 159 6.17 37.53 -5.95
C LEU A 159 6.04 38.81 -6.78
N GLU A 160 4.85 39.39 -6.77
CA GLU A 160 4.49 40.55 -7.60
C GLU A 160 5.41 41.75 -7.33
N VAL A 161 5.73 42.04 -6.06
CA VAL A 161 6.57 43.17 -5.66
C VAL A 161 8.02 42.98 -6.14
N GLU A 162 8.51 41.75 -6.10
CA GLU A 162 9.90 41.43 -6.45
C GLU A 162 10.06 41.00 -7.91
N GLN A 163 8.96 40.86 -8.65
CA GLN A 163 8.92 40.47 -10.08
C GLN A 163 9.71 39.19 -10.35
N LYS A 164 9.60 38.18 -9.45
CA LYS A 164 10.27 36.90 -9.56
C LYS A 164 9.42 35.75 -9.06
N TYR A 165 9.73 34.56 -9.51
CA TYR A 165 9.24 33.33 -8.91
C TYR A 165 10.23 32.86 -7.84
N LYS A 166 9.73 32.54 -6.65
CA LYS A 166 10.53 31.99 -5.54
C LYS A 166 10.01 30.63 -5.12
N CYS A 167 10.89 29.63 -5.15
CA CYS A 167 10.54 28.28 -4.71
C CYS A 167 10.65 28.18 -3.20
N PRO A 168 9.59 27.80 -2.48
CA PRO A 168 9.60 27.76 -1.02
C PRO A 168 10.39 26.58 -0.45
N CYS A 169 10.64 25.54 -1.26
CA CYS A 169 11.29 24.33 -0.78
C CYS A 169 12.79 24.53 -0.47
N HIS A 170 13.54 25.10 -1.43
CA HIS A 170 15.00 25.26 -1.29
C HIS A 170 15.48 26.63 -1.80
N GLY A 171 14.58 27.59 -2.03
CA GLY A 171 14.95 28.95 -2.31
C GLY A 171 15.31 29.27 -3.76
N SER A 172 15.11 28.34 -4.74
CA SER A 172 15.39 28.66 -6.15
C SER A 172 14.60 29.87 -6.63
N GLY A 173 15.26 30.81 -7.30
CA GLY A 173 14.69 32.00 -7.87
C GLY A 173 14.69 31.99 -9.40
N PHE A 174 13.55 32.44 -10.00
CA PHE A 174 13.43 32.58 -11.44
C PHE A 174 12.87 33.97 -11.78
N ARG A 175 13.38 34.57 -12.84
CA ARG A 175 12.88 35.83 -13.39
C ARG A 175 11.48 35.65 -13.98
N ALA A 176 10.76 36.73 -14.25
CA ALA A 176 9.46 36.68 -14.94
C ALA A 176 9.53 35.89 -16.26
N SER A 177 10.65 35.94 -16.97
CA SER A 177 10.91 35.15 -18.17
C SER A 177 11.01 33.62 -17.95
N GLY A 178 11.11 33.18 -16.69
CA GLY A 178 11.35 31.79 -16.35
C GLY A 178 12.83 31.41 -16.19
N ILE A 179 13.77 32.32 -16.49
CA ILE A 179 15.21 32.07 -16.38
C ILE A 179 15.60 32.00 -14.89
N ASN A 180 16.28 30.95 -14.49
CA ASN A 180 16.82 30.81 -13.15
C ASN A 180 17.99 31.76 -12.93
N PHE A 181 18.05 32.42 -11.78
CA PHE A 181 19.13 33.30 -11.39
C PHE A 181 19.65 33.02 -9.99
N GLU A 182 18.88 32.24 -9.20
CA GLU A 182 19.19 31.89 -7.85
C GLU A 182 18.99 30.36 -7.68
N GLY A 183 20.05 29.68 -7.21
CA GLY A 183 20.04 28.23 -7.04
C GLY A 183 19.12 27.74 -5.92
N PRO A 184 18.94 26.42 -5.79
CA PRO A 184 19.68 25.33 -6.46
C PRO A 184 19.12 24.81 -7.79
N ALA A 185 18.08 25.44 -8.37
CA ALA A 185 17.55 25.02 -9.66
C ALA A 185 18.62 25.09 -10.78
N PRO A 186 18.87 23.97 -11.48
CA PRO A 186 19.99 23.90 -12.46
C PRO A 186 19.67 24.56 -13.81
N ARG A 187 18.41 24.79 -14.13
CA ARG A 187 17.96 25.27 -15.44
C ARG A 187 16.69 26.11 -15.35
N PRO A 188 16.35 26.90 -16.40
CA PRO A 188 15.11 27.65 -16.48
C PRO A 188 13.84 26.80 -16.35
N LEU A 189 12.71 27.46 -16.06
CA LEU A 189 11.40 26.85 -16.13
C LEU A 189 11.09 26.46 -17.59
N GLU A 190 10.37 25.35 -17.76
CA GLU A 190 9.97 24.89 -19.09
C GLU A 190 8.82 25.74 -19.63
N ARG A 191 8.82 26.04 -20.94
CA ARG A 191 7.67 26.58 -21.63
C ARG A 191 6.78 25.45 -22.16
N PHE A 192 5.49 25.67 -22.17
CA PHE A 192 4.53 24.80 -22.83
C PHE A 192 4.25 25.26 -24.24
N LYS A 193 3.78 24.35 -25.10
CA LYS A 193 3.28 24.70 -26.43
C LYS A 193 2.11 25.65 -26.28
N ILE A 194 2.14 26.72 -27.08
CA ILE A 194 1.12 27.75 -27.15
C ILE A 194 0.74 28.02 -28.59
N LEU A 195 -0.53 28.15 -28.89
CA LEU A 195 -1.02 28.42 -30.21
C LEU A 195 -2.33 29.22 -30.18
N LEU A 196 -2.64 29.91 -31.28
CA LEU A 196 -3.91 30.59 -31.45
C LEU A 196 -4.90 29.64 -32.15
N ALA A 197 -6.06 29.44 -31.56
CA ALA A 197 -7.15 28.67 -32.15
C ALA A 197 -7.87 29.46 -33.25
N ILE A 198 -8.67 28.80 -34.07
CA ILE A 198 -9.44 29.42 -35.17
C ILE A 198 -10.43 30.48 -34.63
N ASP A 199 -10.91 30.34 -33.41
CA ASP A 199 -11.81 31.30 -32.76
C ASP A 199 -11.08 32.47 -32.08
N GLY A 200 -9.76 32.59 -32.29
CA GLY A 200 -8.93 33.66 -31.72
C GLY A 200 -8.54 33.44 -30.25
N GLN A 201 -8.91 32.35 -29.62
CA GLN A 201 -8.49 32.05 -28.27
C GLN A 201 -7.12 31.39 -28.24
N ILE A 202 -6.38 31.67 -27.20
CA ILE A 202 -5.08 31.03 -26.96
C ILE A 202 -5.31 29.63 -26.40
N ILE A 203 -4.66 28.62 -26.95
CA ILE A 203 -4.59 27.26 -26.43
C ILE A 203 -3.19 27.02 -25.88
N VAL A 204 -3.13 26.49 -24.66
CA VAL A 204 -1.91 25.95 -24.06
C VAL A 204 -2.00 24.44 -24.06
N ASP A 205 -0.96 23.80 -24.60
CA ASP A 205 -0.84 22.35 -24.64
C ASP A 205 0.38 21.91 -23.82
N LYS A 206 0.12 21.22 -22.74
CA LYS A 206 1.13 20.73 -21.77
C LYS A 206 1.80 19.43 -22.21
N SER A 207 1.30 18.78 -23.26
CA SER A 207 1.89 17.55 -23.79
C SER A 207 3.29 17.78 -24.35
N LYS A 208 3.58 19.00 -24.81
CA LYS A 208 4.88 19.40 -25.36
C LYS A 208 5.50 20.51 -24.51
N LYS A 209 6.74 20.28 -24.08
CA LYS A 209 7.54 21.21 -23.29
C LYS A 209 8.77 21.64 -24.09
N PHE A 210 9.22 22.85 -23.84
CA PHE A 210 10.38 23.46 -24.49
C PHE A 210 11.38 23.91 -23.44
N GLN A 211 12.64 23.50 -23.63
CA GLN A 211 13.74 23.76 -22.71
C GLN A 211 14.66 24.84 -23.31
N GLN A 212 14.95 25.85 -22.50
CA GLN A 212 15.77 26.99 -22.95
C GLN A 212 17.22 26.57 -23.25
N GLU A 213 17.78 25.72 -22.40
CA GLU A 213 19.15 25.23 -22.54
C GLU A 213 19.38 24.39 -23.79
N LYS A 214 18.32 23.95 -24.46
CA LYS A 214 18.37 23.26 -25.76
C LYS A 214 18.08 24.17 -26.95
N GLY A 215 17.89 25.46 -26.70
CA GLY A 215 17.50 26.42 -27.74
C GLY A 215 16.04 26.28 -28.18
N GLU A 216 15.25 25.48 -27.51
CA GLU A 216 13.86 25.17 -27.92
C GLU A 216 12.89 26.34 -27.71
N TRP A 217 13.30 27.40 -27.00
CA TRP A 217 12.48 28.57 -26.79
C TRP A 217 12.36 29.45 -28.05
N GLU A 218 13.22 29.26 -29.04
CA GLU A 218 13.15 29.93 -30.33
C GLU A 218 12.08 29.32 -31.26
N SER A 219 11.53 28.15 -30.87
CA SER A 219 10.46 27.50 -31.60
C SER A 219 9.19 28.37 -31.60
N SER A 220 8.56 28.51 -32.79
CA SER A 220 7.28 29.22 -32.94
C SER A 220 6.13 28.62 -32.10
N GLU A 221 6.27 27.39 -31.65
CA GLU A 221 5.28 26.71 -30.76
C GLU A 221 5.49 27.04 -29.29
N SER A 222 6.66 27.54 -28.88
CA SER A 222 6.97 27.93 -27.49
C SER A 222 6.57 29.34 -27.12
N PHE A 223 6.19 30.14 -28.13
CA PHE A 223 5.97 31.56 -28.04
C PHE A 223 4.96 32.04 -29.09
N LEU A 224 3.92 32.72 -28.66
CA LEU A 224 2.90 33.28 -29.53
C LEU A 224 3.18 34.77 -29.78
N LYS A 225 3.57 35.12 -30.98
CA LYS A 225 3.70 36.54 -31.43
C LYS A 225 2.32 37.15 -31.52
N VAL A 226 2.09 38.28 -30.89
CA VAL A 226 0.80 38.99 -30.84
C VAL A 226 1.06 40.47 -31.09
#